data_7620ee501d663ea12c4a2848ad89bb92
#
_entry.id   7620ee501d663ea12c4a2848ad89bb92
#
_cell.length_a   1.000
_cell.length_b   1.000
_cell.length_c   1.000
_cell.angle_alpha   90.00
_cell.angle_beta   90.00
_cell.angle_gamma   90.00
#
_symmetry.space_group_name_H-M   'P 1'
#
loop_
_entity.id
_entity.type
_entity.pdbx_description
1 polymer ?
#
loop_
_entity_poly.entity_id
_entity_poly.type
_entity_poly.pdbx_seq_one_letter_code
_entity_poly.pdbx_strand_id
1 'polypeptide(L)'
;MIASPVAGSLAMDILEEINQIRIIDPHSHIPPEAAAAKSIDDLLSYHYYTELAHSLGMPKACLGSDYPARDRCREILTYVCRMDNTVQYSWLLRILKTTLGYAKNAIDPRDADQLFDASLKTYQAPGWESQSLELGPIDQVFLTNDFDDPLSGFDTDRFVPCLRTDELVFHWQKPGVRERLLRRTGVDVSDVTSLRKALRELFQYFLNRGARACAISLPPHFHAQEVSESDLTGELLREGPSIGRSQGIFWELAKCCQEFGLPFDLMFGVNRDVFPKGVHQGRDLFDQRISLIQLAPLFNAFPSVMFPVSVLSSAQNSELVAYSWIFPNVIASGHWWYANIPSLIEQDLRARLHGIPREKILGYYSDMYKLEFGPPKYLMFKQVLARVLAQDYVAPGAMTKTQAVALARDLLRNNPARIFPAKK
;
A
#
# COMPACT_ATOMS: atom_id res chain seq x y z
N MET A 1 -28.72 -9.01 -9.34
CA MET A 1 -29.85 -8.95 -8.35
C MET A 1 -29.96 -7.50 -7.88
N ILE A 2 -31.12 -6.89 -8.05
CA ILE A 2 -31.42 -5.54 -7.53
C ILE A 2 -31.47 -5.70 -5.99
N ALA A 3 -30.59 -4.99 -5.26
CA ALA A 3 -30.56 -5.04 -3.80
C ALA A 3 -31.94 -4.62 -3.24
N SER A 4 -32.47 -5.38 -2.29
CA SER A 4 -33.71 -5.04 -1.60
C SER A 4 -33.57 -3.63 -0.96
N PRO A 5 -34.61 -2.77 -1.00
CA PRO A 5 -34.57 -1.46 -0.33
C PRO A 5 -34.20 -1.52 1.15
N VAL A 6 -34.60 -2.59 1.85
CA VAL A 6 -34.25 -2.86 3.25
C VAL A 6 -32.75 -3.07 3.43
N ALA A 7 -32.09 -3.77 2.49
CA ALA A 7 -30.62 -3.96 2.56
C ALA A 7 -29.87 -2.64 2.32
N GLY A 8 -30.43 -1.70 1.58
CA GLY A 8 -29.87 -0.37 1.37
C GLY A 8 -29.89 0.48 2.64
N SER A 9 -31.01 0.51 3.38
CA SER A 9 -31.12 1.20 4.67
C SER A 9 -30.16 0.61 5.70
N LEU A 10 -30.13 -0.72 5.83
CA LEU A 10 -29.25 -1.41 6.77
C LEU A 10 -27.76 -1.15 6.49
N ALA A 11 -27.36 -1.10 5.21
CA ALA A 11 -26.00 -0.76 4.83
C ALA A 11 -25.60 0.67 5.24
N MET A 12 -26.56 1.62 5.15
CA MET A 12 -26.33 3.01 5.61
C MET A 12 -26.16 3.07 7.14
N ASP A 13 -27.00 2.36 7.89
CA ASP A 13 -26.92 2.31 9.35
C ASP A 13 -25.60 1.68 9.84
N ILE A 14 -25.13 0.64 9.13
CA ILE A 14 -23.83 0.02 9.42
C ILE A 14 -22.68 0.97 9.04
N LEU A 15 -22.78 1.66 7.90
CA LEU A 15 -21.76 2.61 7.45
C LEU A 15 -21.57 3.75 8.44
N GLU A 16 -22.66 4.28 9.00
CA GLU A 16 -22.61 5.35 9.99
C GLU A 16 -21.75 4.94 11.22
N GLU A 17 -21.96 3.73 11.75
CA GLU A 17 -21.16 3.21 12.87
C GLU A 17 -19.70 2.90 12.44
N ILE A 18 -19.49 2.32 11.27
CA ILE A 18 -18.15 2.03 10.75
C ILE A 18 -17.34 3.32 10.51
N ASN A 19 -18.00 4.42 10.16
CA ASN A 19 -17.33 5.71 9.96
C ASN A 19 -16.67 6.25 11.22
N GLN A 20 -17.16 5.87 12.41
CA GLN A 20 -16.56 6.24 13.69
C GLN A 20 -15.33 5.42 14.07
N ILE A 21 -15.01 4.36 13.32
CA ILE A 21 -13.84 3.52 13.61
C ILE A 21 -12.57 4.28 13.25
N ARG A 22 -11.72 4.48 14.26
CA ARG A 22 -10.37 5.00 14.07
C ARG A 22 -9.48 3.93 13.43
N ILE A 23 -8.75 4.31 12.42
CA ILE A 23 -8.07 3.42 11.47
C ILE A 23 -6.58 3.33 11.78
N ILE A 24 -6.00 2.15 11.61
CA ILE A 24 -4.58 1.95 11.40
C ILE A 24 -4.39 1.60 9.92
N ASP A 25 -3.69 2.47 9.18
CA ASP A 25 -3.39 2.27 7.76
C ASP A 25 -2.07 1.50 7.61
N PRO A 26 -2.11 0.20 7.28
CA PRO A 26 -0.92 -0.65 7.36
C PRO A 26 0.06 -0.50 6.18
N HIS A 27 -0.26 0.31 5.17
CA HIS A 27 0.64 0.54 4.04
C HIS A 27 0.35 1.85 3.31
N SER A 28 1.38 2.67 3.14
CA SER A 28 1.35 3.90 2.36
C SER A 28 2.73 4.25 1.79
N HIS A 29 2.76 5.23 0.89
CA HIS A 29 3.97 5.84 0.34
C HIS A 29 4.11 7.32 0.74
N ILE A 30 3.60 7.68 1.91
CA ILE A 30 3.69 9.05 2.41
C ILE A 30 5.14 9.39 2.76
N PRO A 31 5.70 10.48 2.21
CA PRO A 31 6.91 11.07 2.74
C PRO A 31 6.56 11.86 4.02
N PRO A 32 7.03 11.45 5.21
CA PRO A 32 6.57 12.05 6.46
C PRO A 32 6.93 13.54 6.62
N GLU A 33 7.98 14.02 5.94
CA GLU A 33 8.39 15.44 5.92
C GLU A 33 7.49 16.30 4.99
N ALA A 34 6.67 15.68 4.16
CA ALA A 34 5.76 16.30 3.21
C ALA A 34 4.48 15.49 3.06
N ALA A 35 3.89 15.08 4.18
CA ALA A 35 2.78 14.15 4.23
C ALA A 35 1.50 14.72 3.58
N ALA A 36 1.21 16.00 3.78
CA ALA A 36 0.11 16.69 3.12
C ALA A 36 0.51 17.30 1.78
N ALA A 37 -0.46 17.50 0.90
CA ALA A 37 -0.27 18.22 -0.36
C ALA A 37 0.02 19.71 -0.10
N LYS A 38 0.84 20.33 -0.97
CA LYS A 38 1.11 21.77 -0.98
C LYS A 38 0.27 22.50 -2.02
N SER A 39 -0.24 21.77 -3.00
CA SER A 39 -1.14 22.24 -4.05
C SER A 39 -1.93 21.09 -4.64
N ILE A 40 -2.95 21.39 -5.45
CA ILE A 40 -3.68 20.38 -6.23
C ILE A 40 -2.75 19.61 -7.20
N ASP A 41 -1.64 20.21 -7.64
CA ASP A 41 -0.67 19.56 -8.50
C ASP A 41 -0.05 18.32 -7.84
N ASP A 42 0.23 18.36 -6.53
CA ASP A 42 0.71 17.20 -5.78
C ASP A 42 -0.30 16.04 -5.79
N LEU A 43 -1.61 16.37 -5.79
CA LEU A 43 -2.66 15.37 -5.86
C LEU A 43 -2.80 14.80 -7.29
N LEU A 44 -2.75 15.66 -8.30
CA LEU A 44 -2.88 15.27 -9.70
C LEU A 44 -1.64 14.51 -10.20
N SER A 45 -0.49 14.73 -9.60
CA SER A 45 0.75 14.00 -9.90
C SER A 45 0.77 12.57 -9.33
N TYR A 46 -0.26 12.17 -8.57
CA TYR A 46 -0.39 10.79 -8.12
C TYR A 46 -0.57 9.86 -9.32
N HIS A 47 0.20 8.78 -9.36
CA HIS A 47 0.34 7.93 -10.54
C HIS A 47 -0.99 7.42 -11.10
N TYR A 48 -1.99 7.16 -10.29
CA TYR A 48 -3.32 6.75 -10.78
C TYR A 48 -3.97 7.78 -11.72
N TYR A 49 -3.75 9.08 -11.51
CA TYR A 49 -4.24 10.11 -12.44
C TYR A 49 -3.37 10.22 -13.67
N THR A 50 -2.06 10.23 -13.50
CA THR A 50 -1.12 10.38 -14.64
C THR A 50 -1.14 9.18 -15.57
N GLU A 51 -1.33 7.96 -15.05
CA GLU A 51 -1.52 6.73 -15.83
C GLU A 51 -2.79 6.81 -16.68
N LEU A 52 -3.92 7.13 -16.06
CA LEU A 52 -5.20 7.23 -16.77
C LEU A 52 -5.21 8.40 -17.77
N ALA A 53 -4.67 9.56 -17.40
CA ALA A 53 -4.55 10.70 -18.30
C ALA A 53 -3.66 10.38 -19.52
N HIS A 54 -2.54 9.68 -19.28
CA HIS A 54 -1.65 9.24 -20.37
C HIS A 54 -2.34 8.20 -21.26
N SER A 55 -3.12 7.30 -20.72
CA SER A 55 -3.91 6.33 -21.50
C SER A 55 -4.96 7.00 -22.40
N LEU A 56 -5.39 8.21 -22.06
CA LEU A 56 -6.29 9.06 -22.85
C LEU A 56 -5.55 9.97 -23.84
N GLY A 57 -4.22 9.87 -23.90
CA GLY A 57 -3.39 10.64 -24.83
C GLY A 57 -2.67 11.85 -24.24
N MET A 58 -2.62 12.03 -22.91
CA MET A 58 -1.84 13.09 -22.30
C MET A 58 -0.36 12.96 -22.66
N PRO A 59 0.30 14.04 -23.15
CA PRO A 59 1.72 14.00 -23.47
C PRO A 59 2.57 13.76 -22.22
N LYS A 60 3.51 12.82 -22.30
CA LYS A 60 4.45 12.51 -21.21
C LYS A 60 5.30 13.72 -20.78
N ALA A 61 5.57 14.63 -21.70
CA ALA A 61 6.35 15.84 -21.45
C ALA A 61 5.74 16.73 -20.35
N CYS A 62 4.41 16.69 -20.16
CA CYS A 62 3.71 17.45 -19.11
C CYS A 62 4.11 17.02 -17.70
N LEU A 63 4.71 15.83 -17.54
CA LEU A 63 5.14 15.28 -16.25
C LEU A 63 6.64 15.55 -15.97
N GLY A 64 7.33 16.28 -16.83
CA GLY A 64 8.72 16.68 -16.61
C GLY A 64 8.86 17.60 -15.38
N SER A 65 9.99 17.50 -14.69
CA SER A 65 10.31 18.35 -13.53
C SER A 65 10.27 19.84 -13.83
N ASP A 66 10.61 20.21 -15.05
CA ASP A 66 10.66 21.61 -15.50
C ASP A 66 9.32 22.14 -16.01
N TYR A 67 8.29 21.29 -16.09
CA TYR A 67 6.95 21.71 -16.52
C TYR A 67 6.27 22.47 -15.37
N PRO A 68 5.78 23.72 -15.60
CA PRO A 68 5.20 24.53 -14.54
C PRO A 68 4.00 23.83 -13.86
N ALA A 69 3.95 23.81 -12.54
CA ALA A 69 2.92 23.11 -11.77
C ALA A 69 1.49 23.56 -12.13
N ARG A 70 1.27 24.87 -12.34
CA ARG A 70 -0.03 25.41 -12.77
C ARG A 70 -0.46 24.89 -14.14
N ASP A 71 0.47 24.84 -15.09
CA ASP A 71 0.21 24.38 -16.45
C ASP A 71 -0.01 22.86 -16.45
N ARG A 72 0.74 22.11 -15.65
CA ARG A 72 0.51 20.67 -15.42
C ARG A 72 -0.87 20.41 -14.85
N CYS A 73 -1.31 21.21 -13.89
CA CYS A 73 -2.66 21.12 -13.33
C CYS A 73 -3.74 21.31 -14.41
N ARG A 74 -3.61 22.34 -15.26
CA ARG A 74 -4.54 22.57 -16.39
C ARG A 74 -4.57 21.40 -17.36
N GLU A 75 -3.38 20.90 -17.71
CA GLU A 75 -3.25 19.76 -18.63
C GLU A 75 -3.88 18.50 -18.06
N ILE A 76 -3.51 18.08 -16.85
CA ILE A 76 -4.04 16.84 -16.26
C ILE A 76 -5.56 16.94 -16.05
N LEU A 77 -6.09 18.07 -15.59
CA LEU A 77 -7.54 18.26 -15.39
C LEU A 77 -8.34 18.12 -16.67
N THR A 78 -7.77 18.49 -17.84
CA THR A 78 -8.40 18.31 -19.14
C THR A 78 -8.66 16.84 -19.45
N TYR A 79 -7.80 15.93 -18.98
CA TYR A 79 -7.99 14.48 -19.14
C TYR A 79 -8.82 13.89 -18.00
N VAL A 80 -8.63 14.37 -16.75
CA VAL A 80 -9.38 13.90 -15.58
C VAL A 80 -10.88 14.08 -15.79
N CYS A 81 -11.33 15.17 -16.41
CA CYS A 81 -12.74 15.39 -16.71
C CYS A 81 -13.36 14.36 -17.66
N ARG A 82 -12.53 13.58 -18.37
CA ARG A 82 -12.95 12.55 -19.32
C ARG A 82 -12.97 11.14 -18.71
N MET A 83 -12.67 11.02 -17.42
CA MET A 83 -12.66 9.75 -16.68
C MET A 83 -13.65 9.75 -15.50
N ASP A 84 -14.76 10.47 -15.64
CA ASP A 84 -15.78 10.73 -14.60
C ASP A 84 -16.50 9.46 -14.09
N ASN A 85 -16.39 8.36 -14.81
CA ASN A 85 -16.84 7.03 -14.43
C ASN A 85 -15.86 6.27 -13.52
N THR A 86 -14.65 6.79 -13.29
CA THR A 86 -13.62 6.08 -12.51
C THR A 86 -13.68 6.42 -11.03
N VAL A 87 -13.19 5.50 -10.21
CA VAL A 87 -13.08 5.72 -8.78
C VAL A 87 -12.08 6.84 -8.44
N GLN A 88 -11.00 6.96 -9.22
CA GLN A 88 -9.99 8.00 -9.08
C GLN A 88 -10.60 9.40 -9.23
N TYR A 89 -11.45 9.58 -10.22
CA TYR A 89 -12.20 10.82 -10.39
C TYR A 89 -13.07 11.12 -9.15
N SER A 90 -13.76 10.10 -8.63
CA SER A 90 -14.62 10.28 -7.46
C SER A 90 -13.82 10.66 -6.21
N TRP A 91 -12.61 10.14 -6.02
CA TRP A 91 -11.71 10.55 -4.94
C TRP A 91 -11.32 12.01 -5.08
N LEU A 92 -10.88 12.45 -6.27
CA LEU A 92 -10.48 13.82 -6.51
C LEU A 92 -11.65 14.78 -6.28
N LEU A 93 -12.81 14.52 -6.88
CA LEU A 93 -13.99 15.37 -6.71
C LEU A 93 -14.37 15.51 -5.22
N ARG A 94 -14.25 14.41 -4.45
CA ARG A 94 -14.51 14.47 -3.02
C ARG A 94 -13.46 15.29 -2.29
N ILE A 95 -12.17 15.13 -2.59
CA ILE A 95 -11.11 15.96 -2.01
C ILE A 95 -11.40 17.44 -2.30
N LEU A 96 -11.67 17.81 -3.55
CA LEU A 96 -11.96 19.20 -3.92
C LEU A 96 -13.16 19.77 -3.14
N LYS A 97 -14.23 18.98 -2.97
CA LYS A 97 -15.40 19.39 -2.19
C LYS A 97 -15.09 19.57 -0.72
N THR A 98 -14.37 18.63 -0.11
CA THR A 98 -14.14 18.63 1.35
C THR A 98 -13.02 19.58 1.78
N THR A 99 -12.03 19.82 0.94
CA THR A 99 -10.86 20.63 1.29
C THR A 99 -10.87 22.03 0.69
N LEU A 100 -11.42 22.20 -0.51
CA LEU A 100 -11.45 23.48 -1.22
C LEU A 100 -12.84 24.10 -1.35
N GLY A 101 -13.88 23.44 -0.81
CA GLY A 101 -15.26 23.96 -0.91
C GLY A 101 -15.81 23.96 -2.35
N TYR A 102 -15.31 23.08 -3.23
CA TYR A 102 -15.74 23.00 -4.63
C TYR A 102 -17.22 22.63 -4.72
N ALA A 103 -18.05 23.55 -5.25
CA ALA A 103 -19.51 23.42 -5.19
C ALA A 103 -20.12 22.57 -6.32
N LYS A 104 -19.40 22.40 -7.45
CA LYS A 104 -19.92 21.68 -8.61
C LYS A 104 -19.97 20.17 -8.37
N ASN A 105 -20.89 19.47 -9.05
CA ASN A 105 -21.00 18.01 -9.00
C ASN A 105 -20.11 17.27 -10.01
N ALA A 106 -19.47 18.02 -10.90
CA ALA A 106 -18.47 17.51 -11.83
C ALA A 106 -17.28 18.48 -11.88
N ILE A 107 -16.07 17.95 -12.12
CA ILE A 107 -14.87 18.76 -12.27
C ILE A 107 -14.90 19.44 -13.63
N ASP A 108 -14.79 20.75 -13.65
CA ASP A 108 -14.73 21.55 -14.88
C ASP A 108 -13.29 21.97 -15.12
N PRO A 109 -12.66 21.62 -16.27
CA PRO A 109 -11.26 21.96 -16.55
C PRO A 109 -11.02 23.47 -16.62
N ARG A 110 -12.07 24.27 -16.86
CA ARG A 110 -11.99 25.74 -16.83
C ARG A 110 -11.74 26.31 -15.44
N ASP A 111 -12.00 25.54 -14.40
CA ASP A 111 -11.76 25.95 -13.03
C ASP A 111 -10.29 25.66 -12.57
N ALA A 112 -9.43 25.16 -13.44
CA ALA A 112 -8.07 24.72 -13.09
C ALA A 112 -7.27 25.79 -12.32
N ASP A 113 -7.28 27.04 -12.80
CA ASP A 113 -6.59 28.15 -12.13
C ASP A 113 -7.17 28.48 -10.77
N GLN A 114 -8.49 28.53 -10.68
CA GLN A 114 -9.18 28.79 -9.43
C GLN A 114 -8.89 27.70 -8.40
N LEU A 115 -8.91 26.43 -8.84
CA LEU A 115 -8.59 25.28 -7.98
C LEU A 115 -7.12 25.30 -7.54
N PHE A 116 -6.21 25.67 -8.45
CA PHE A 116 -4.79 25.79 -8.12
C PHE A 116 -4.57 26.85 -7.05
N ASP A 117 -5.12 28.07 -7.24
CA ASP A 117 -4.99 29.17 -6.27
C ASP A 117 -5.66 28.85 -4.93
N ALA A 118 -6.86 28.25 -4.94
CA ALA A 118 -7.54 27.82 -3.73
C ALA A 118 -6.72 26.76 -2.98
N SER A 119 -6.11 25.82 -3.71
CA SER A 119 -5.28 24.79 -3.11
C SER A 119 -4.01 25.33 -2.45
N LEU A 120 -3.33 26.29 -3.09
CA LEU A 120 -2.19 26.97 -2.47
C LEU A 120 -2.57 27.64 -1.15
N LYS A 121 -3.72 28.35 -1.14
CA LYS A 121 -4.20 29.04 0.07
C LYS A 121 -4.54 28.06 1.19
N THR A 122 -5.16 26.91 0.86
CA THR A 122 -5.63 25.94 1.86
C THR A 122 -4.50 25.04 2.34
N TYR A 123 -3.75 24.45 1.40
CA TYR A 123 -2.76 23.41 1.71
C TYR A 123 -1.43 23.96 2.26
N GLN A 124 -1.15 25.25 2.05
CA GLN A 124 0.00 25.92 2.66
C GLN A 124 -0.37 26.65 3.96
N ALA A 125 -1.62 26.59 4.40
CA ALA A 125 -2.02 27.16 5.68
C ALA A 125 -1.36 26.42 6.86
N PRO A 126 -0.90 27.14 7.91
CA PRO A 126 -0.35 26.51 9.10
C PRO A 126 -1.30 25.46 9.69
N GLY A 127 -0.78 24.26 10.00
CA GLY A 127 -1.54 23.18 10.61
C GLY A 127 -2.37 22.35 9.62
N TRP A 128 -2.23 22.55 8.31
CA TRP A 128 -2.96 21.76 7.31
C TRP A 128 -2.72 20.25 7.44
N GLU A 129 -1.48 19.83 7.69
CA GLU A 129 -1.17 18.41 7.86
C GLU A 129 -1.98 17.78 9.01
N SER A 130 -2.05 18.46 10.14
CA SER A 130 -2.87 17.99 11.28
C SER A 130 -4.36 17.98 10.94
N GLN A 131 -4.85 18.97 10.19
CA GLN A 131 -6.24 19.01 9.73
C GLN A 131 -6.55 17.89 8.74
N SER A 132 -5.65 17.59 7.79
CA SER A 132 -5.86 16.53 6.80
C SER A 132 -5.94 15.15 7.43
N LEU A 133 -5.22 14.88 8.53
CA LEU A 133 -5.36 13.66 9.32
C LEU A 133 -6.71 13.55 10.02
N GLU A 134 -7.28 14.65 10.47
CA GLU A 134 -8.61 14.67 11.12
C GLU A 134 -9.77 14.61 10.12
N LEU A 135 -9.55 14.86 8.82
CA LEU A 135 -10.56 14.65 7.78
C LEU A 135 -11.00 13.18 7.65
N GLY A 136 -10.14 12.24 8.06
CA GLY A 136 -10.46 10.83 8.20
C GLY A 136 -9.92 10.32 9.53
N PRO A 137 -10.62 9.42 10.22
CA PRO A 137 -10.22 8.93 11.54
C PRO A 137 -9.01 7.98 11.44
N ILE A 138 -7.86 8.47 10.95
CA ILE A 138 -6.62 7.71 10.79
C ILE A 138 -5.69 8.02 11.96
N ASP A 139 -5.42 7.04 12.82
CA ASP A 139 -4.52 7.17 13.96
C ASP A 139 -3.06 6.97 13.58
N GLN A 140 -2.80 5.96 12.76
CA GLN A 140 -1.47 5.55 12.35
C GLN A 140 -1.41 5.26 10.86
N VAL A 141 -0.30 5.65 10.24
CA VAL A 141 0.00 5.40 8.83
C VAL A 141 1.36 4.71 8.74
N PHE A 142 1.39 3.50 8.22
CA PHE A 142 2.64 2.81 7.96
C PHE A 142 3.29 3.34 6.70
N LEU A 143 4.57 3.62 6.79
CA LEU A 143 5.40 4.13 5.71
C LEU A 143 6.01 2.97 4.91
N THR A 144 6.73 3.30 3.83
CA THR A 144 7.64 2.41 3.10
C THR A 144 8.97 3.13 2.95
N ASN A 145 9.83 3.00 3.96
CA ASN A 145 11.10 3.72 4.02
C ASN A 145 12.20 2.94 3.32
N ASP A 146 12.99 3.63 2.50
CA ASP A 146 14.21 3.06 1.95
C ASP A 146 15.15 2.61 3.09
N PHE A 147 15.94 1.58 2.84
CA PHE A 147 16.77 0.96 3.88
C PHE A 147 17.80 1.89 4.51
N ASP A 148 18.16 3.00 3.88
CA ASP A 148 19.09 4.02 4.38
C ASP A 148 18.43 5.33 4.84
N ASP A 149 17.09 5.34 4.90
CA ASP A 149 16.33 6.48 5.42
C ASP A 149 16.79 6.85 6.84
N PRO A 150 17.01 8.14 7.12
CA PRO A 150 17.41 8.59 8.46
C PRO A 150 16.34 8.39 9.54
N LEU A 151 15.08 8.17 9.17
CA LEU A 151 13.96 7.96 10.09
C LEU A 151 13.92 9.00 11.22
N SER A 152 14.02 10.27 10.86
CA SER A 152 14.09 11.39 11.80
C SER A 152 13.25 12.57 11.32
N GLY A 153 12.85 13.43 12.24
CA GLY A 153 12.12 14.64 11.90
C GLY A 153 10.59 14.48 11.84
N PHE A 154 10.06 13.32 12.19
CA PHE A 154 8.63 13.06 12.23
C PHE A 154 8.21 12.22 13.45
N ASP A 155 6.93 12.24 13.78
CA ASP A 155 6.32 11.46 14.86
C ASP A 155 6.14 10.00 14.44
N THR A 156 6.95 9.08 14.97
CA THR A 156 6.93 7.65 14.66
C THR A 156 5.75 6.90 15.28
N ASP A 157 5.04 7.50 16.23
CA ASP A 157 3.78 6.91 16.74
C ASP A 157 2.65 7.09 15.74
N ARG A 158 2.70 8.13 14.93
CA ARG A 158 1.73 8.44 13.88
C ARG A 158 2.16 7.91 12.50
N PHE A 159 3.38 8.18 12.10
CA PHE A 159 4.00 7.71 10.86
C PHE A 159 4.95 6.55 11.18
N VAL A 160 4.42 5.35 11.12
CA VAL A 160 5.14 4.14 11.57
C VAL A 160 6.14 3.70 10.52
N PRO A 161 7.45 3.68 10.82
CA PRO A 161 8.44 3.22 9.86
C PRO A 161 8.25 1.75 9.46
N CYS A 162 8.53 1.45 8.18
CA CYS A 162 8.57 0.11 7.62
C CYS A 162 9.82 -0.03 6.75
N LEU A 163 10.62 -1.05 6.99
CA LEU A 163 11.84 -1.32 6.23
C LEU A 163 11.50 -1.89 4.85
N ARG A 164 11.67 -1.09 3.80
CA ARG A 164 11.56 -1.54 2.43
C ARG A 164 12.86 -2.15 1.91
N THR A 165 12.78 -3.32 1.30
CA THR A 165 13.96 -4.12 0.97
C THR A 165 14.15 -4.42 -0.52
N ASP A 166 13.31 -3.87 -1.39
CA ASP A 166 13.36 -4.08 -2.85
C ASP A 166 14.77 -3.84 -3.42
N GLU A 167 15.44 -2.75 -3.03
CA GLU A 167 16.77 -2.42 -3.55
C GLU A 167 17.83 -3.42 -3.10
N LEU A 168 17.79 -3.87 -1.87
CA LEU A 168 18.72 -4.86 -1.34
C LEU A 168 18.60 -6.20 -2.09
N VAL A 169 17.37 -6.60 -2.42
CA VAL A 169 17.09 -7.88 -3.08
C VAL A 169 17.32 -7.80 -4.58
N PHE A 170 16.81 -6.77 -5.27
CA PHE A 170 16.79 -6.74 -6.74
C PHE A 170 17.84 -5.83 -7.37
N HIS A 171 18.47 -4.95 -6.59
CA HIS A 171 19.41 -3.95 -7.10
C HIS A 171 20.78 -4.00 -6.43
N TRP A 172 21.10 -5.09 -5.74
CA TRP A 172 22.37 -5.30 -5.04
C TRP A 172 23.62 -5.00 -5.87
N GLN A 173 23.58 -5.35 -7.17
CA GLN A 173 24.69 -5.12 -8.10
C GLN A 173 24.94 -3.65 -8.43
N LYS A 174 24.03 -2.74 -8.10
CA LYS A 174 24.24 -1.30 -8.29
C LYS A 174 25.24 -0.80 -7.24
N PRO A 175 26.35 -0.15 -7.62
CA PRO A 175 27.38 0.27 -6.66
C PRO A 175 26.83 1.10 -5.51
N GLY A 176 25.92 2.01 -5.80
CA GLY A 176 25.31 2.86 -4.80
C GLY A 176 24.51 2.11 -3.72
N VAL A 177 23.95 0.92 -3.98
CA VAL A 177 23.20 0.14 -2.99
C VAL A 177 24.13 -0.39 -1.90
N ARG A 178 25.24 -1.02 -2.28
CA ARG A 178 26.23 -1.55 -1.33
C ARG A 178 26.88 -0.44 -0.51
N GLU A 179 27.22 0.69 -1.14
CA GLU A 179 27.82 1.85 -0.47
C GLU A 179 26.84 2.48 0.54
N ARG A 180 25.56 2.56 0.20
CA ARG A 180 24.50 3.05 1.10
C ARG A 180 24.34 2.11 2.30
N LEU A 181 24.35 0.80 2.08
CA LEU A 181 24.29 -0.20 3.16
C LEU A 181 25.52 -0.10 4.08
N LEU A 182 26.73 0.01 3.51
CA LEU A 182 27.96 0.21 4.27
C LEU A 182 27.88 1.49 5.13
N ARG A 183 27.47 2.62 4.55
CA ARG A 183 27.31 3.87 5.31
C ARG A 183 26.29 3.76 6.43
N ARG A 184 25.19 2.99 6.20
CA ARG A 184 24.13 2.81 7.19
C ARG A 184 24.53 1.90 8.33
N THR A 185 25.25 0.81 8.04
CA THR A 185 25.53 -0.28 8.99
C THR A 185 26.98 -0.31 9.50
N GLY A 186 27.90 0.34 8.80
CA GLY A 186 29.33 0.25 9.07
C GLY A 186 29.95 -1.10 8.66
N VAL A 187 29.21 -1.95 7.93
CA VAL A 187 29.64 -3.31 7.55
C VAL A 187 29.87 -3.39 6.06
N ASP A 188 31.10 -3.70 5.65
CA ASP A 188 31.40 -4.05 4.25
C ASP A 188 31.02 -5.52 4.00
N VAL A 189 30.15 -5.75 3.03
CA VAL A 189 29.61 -7.08 2.74
C VAL A 189 30.46 -7.77 1.66
N SER A 190 31.18 -8.83 2.07
CA SER A 190 32.00 -9.68 1.21
C SER A 190 31.55 -11.14 1.18
N ASP A 191 30.75 -11.58 2.14
CA ASP A 191 30.26 -12.94 2.31
C ASP A 191 28.92 -12.97 3.06
N VAL A 192 28.36 -14.16 3.28
CA VAL A 192 27.10 -14.35 4.00
C VAL A 192 27.20 -13.90 5.45
N THR A 193 28.34 -14.07 6.12
CA THR A 193 28.53 -13.67 7.52
C THR A 193 28.43 -12.16 7.67
N SER A 194 29.14 -11.43 6.83
CA SER A 194 29.10 -9.96 6.80
C SER A 194 27.73 -9.45 6.32
N LEU A 195 27.06 -10.14 5.38
CA LEU A 195 25.68 -9.82 5.00
C LEU A 195 24.73 -9.92 6.20
N ARG A 196 24.76 -11.04 6.92
CA ARG A 196 23.93 -11.23 8.12
C ARG A 196 24.19 -10.17 9.17
N LYS A 197 25.46 -9.80 9.39
CA LYS A 197 25.81 -8.72 10.29
C LYS A 197 25.20 -7.39 9.82
N ALA A 198 25.37 -7.02 8.55
CA ALA A 198 24.81 -5.79 8.00
C ALA A 198 23.29 -5.75 8.12
N LEU A 199 22.57 -6.85 7.82
CA LEU A 199 21.12 -6.92 7.94
C LEU A 199 20.67 -6.80 9.40
N ARG A 200 21.35 -7.44 10.37
CA ARG A 200 21.03 -7.28 11.80
C ARG A 200 21.18 -5.84 12.28
N GLU A 201 22.28 -5.17 11.91
CA GLU A 201 22.48 -3.75 12.23
C GLU A 201 21.37 -2.88 11.62
N LEU A 202 20.97 -3.17 10.39
CA LEU A 202 19.90 -2.47 9.69
C LEU A 202 18.54 -2.68 10.41
N PHE A 203 18.18 -3.91 10.74
CA PHE A 203 16.95 -4.21 11.47
C PHE A 203 16.93 -3.56 12.84
N GLN A 204 18.05 -3.63 13.59
CA GLN A 204 18.15 -2.96 14.89
C GLN A 204 18.01 -1.45 14.76
N TYR A 205 18.60 -0.85 13.72
CA TYR A 205 18.47 0.59 13.43
C TYR A 205 17.00 0.99 13.24
N PHE A 206 16.26 0.24 12.40
CA PHE A 206 14.85 0.47 12.14
C PHE A 206 13.97 0.26 13.38
N LEU A 207 14.22 -0.81 14.11
CA LEU A 207 13.47 -1.12 15.34
C LEU A 207 13.66 -0.06 16.43
N ASN A 208 14.87 0.43 16.61
CA ASN A 208 15.15 1.50 17.58
C ASN A 208 14.46 2.83 17.22
N ARG A 209 13.91 2.93 16.00
CA ARG A 209 13.15 4.08 15.48
C ARG A 209 11.67 3.79 15.28
N GLY A 210 11.17 2.73 15.90
CA GLY A 210 9.74 2.42 15.93
C GLY A 210 9.22 1.63 14.74
N ALA A 211 10.09 1.08 13.88
CA ALA A 211 9.64 0.23 12.79
C ALA A 211 8.92 -1.02 13.30
N ARG A 212 7.82 -1.38 12.61
CA ARG A 212 6.97 -2.52 12.98
C ARG A 212 6.78 -3.55 11.86
N ALA A 213 7.40 -3.32 10.70
CA ALA A 213 7.30 -4.20 9.55
C ALA A 213 8.55 -4.15 8.69
N CYS A 214 8.79 -5.24 7.96
CA CYS A 214 9.65 -5.31 6.80
C CYS A 214 8.75 -5.54 5.58
N ALA A 215 9.04 -4.94 4.42
CA ALA A 215 8.20 -5.03 3.24
C ALA A 215 9.01 -5.18 1.95
N ILE A 216 8.42 -5.85 0.95
CA ILE A 216 8.99 -6.01 -0.37
C ILE A 216 7.93 -6.21 -1.45
N SER A 217 8.19 -5.68 -2.65
CA SER A 217 7.42 -5.92 -3.86
C SER A 217 8.11 -7.00 -4.72
N LEU A 218 7.45 -8.14 -4.90
CA LEU A 218 8.00 -9.29 -5.60
C LEU A 218 7.50 -9.37 -7.05
N PRO A 219 8.40 -9.58 -8.03
CA PRO A 219 8.00 -9.79 -9.42
C PRO A 219 7.33 -11.15 -9.63
N PRO A 220 6.53 -11.34 -10.71
CA PRO A 220 5.71 -12.52 -10.91
C PRO A 220 6.51 -13.83 -11.07
N HIS A 221 7.75 -13.76 -11.48
CA HIS A 221 8.62 -14.93 -11.65
C HIS A 221 9.52 -15.21 -10.45
N PHE A 222 9.34 -14.50 -9.34
CA PHE A 222 10.15 -14.72 -8.14
C PHE A 222 9.71 -15.98 -7.39
N HIS A 223 10.65 -16.85 -7.09
CA HIS A 223 10.47 -18.04 -6.28
C HIS A 223 11.25 -17.89 -4.98
N ALA A 224 10.58 -18.02 -3.84
CA ALA A 224 11.25 -18.04 -2.55
C ALA A 224 11.93 -19.38 -2.35
N GLN A 225 13.27 -19.37 -2.29
CA GLN A 225 14.09 -20.56 -2.12
C GLN A 225 15.29 -20.24 -1.25
N GLU A 226 15.64 -21.17 -0.37
CA GLU A 226 16.88 -21.09 0.38
C GLU A 226 18.07 -21.34 -0.55
N VAL A 227 19.11 -20.53 -0.41
CA VAL A 227 20.39 -20.67 -1.12
C VAL A 227 21.44 -21.07 -0.11
N SER A 228 22.32 -22.01 -0.46
CA SER A 228 23.40 -22.43 0.43
C SER A 228 24.35 -21.26 0.76
N GLU A 229 25.02 -21.31 1.91
CA GLU A 229 25.93 -20.22 2.31
C GLU A 229 27.09 -20.05 1.34
N SER A 230 27.63 -21.18 0.81
CA SER A 230 28.68 -21.13 -0.19
C SER A 230 28.25 -20.52 -1.50
N ASP A 231 27.06 -20.88 -1.99
CA ASP A 231 26.50 -20.34 -3.23
C ASP A 231 26.15 -18.85 -3.07
N LEU A 232 25.51 -18.48 -1.96
CA LEU A 232 25.18 -17.08 -1.70
C LEU A 232 26.43 -16.21 -1.58
N THR A 233 27.50 -16.70 -0.93
CA THR A 233 28.78 -15.97 -0.89
C THR A 233 29.32 -15.73 -2.30
N GLY A 234 29.31 -16.73 -3.17
CA GLY A 234 29.70 -16.56 -4.58
C GLY A 234 28.81 -15.57 -5.35
N GLU A 235 27.50 -15.63 -5.11
CA GLU A 235 26.52 -14.76 -5.74
C GLU A 235 26.61 -13.29 -5.28
N LEU A 236 27.00 -13.02 -4.02
CA LEU A 236 27.21 -11.66 -3.52
C LEU A 236 28.34 -10.93 -4.24
N LEU A 237 29.36 -11.67 -4.69
CA LEU A 237 30.53 -11.13 -5.40
C LEU A 237 30.34 -11.09 -6.93
N ARG A 238 29.34 -11.76 -7.46
CA ARG A 238 29.07 -11.85 -8.89
C ARG A 238 28.63 -10.51 -9.46
N GLU A 239 29.17 -10.16 -10.62
CA GLU A 239 28.69 -8.99 -11.38
C GLU A 239 27.36 -9.27 -12.09
N GLY A 240 26.58 -8.21 -12.30
CA GLY A 240 25.28 -8.24 -12.99
C GLY A 240 24.11 -8.82 -12.15
N PRO A 241 22.93 -8.93 -12.74
CA PRO A 241 21.74 -9.49 -12.08
C PRO A 241 21.92 -10.99 -11.78
N SER A 242 21.41 -11.43 -10.63
CA SER A 242 21.43 -12.84 -10.23
C SER A 242 20.17 -13.20 -9.47
N ILE A 243 19.48 -14.25 -9.91
CA ILE A 243 18.31 -14.82 -9.24
C ILE A 243 18.72 -15.46 -7.90
N GLY A 244 19.82 -16.22 -7.87
CA GLY A 244 20.32 -16.86 -6.67
C GLY A 244 20.66 -15.85 -5.58
N ARG A 245 21.29 -14.74 -5.94
CA ARG A 245 21.54 -13.63 -5.00
C ARG A 245 20.25 -13.03 -4.44
N SER A 246 19.30 -12.73 -5.32
CA SER A 246 18.01 -12.17 -4.90
C SER A 246 17.26 -13.13 -3.97
N GLN A 247 17.25 -14.42 -4.27
CA GLN A 247 16.66 -15.46 -3.43
C GLN A 247 17.38 -15.56 -2.08
N GLY A 248 18.72 -15.57 -2.08
CA GLY A 248 19.51 -15.68 -0.87
C GLY A 248 19.36 -14.48 0.06
N ILE A 249 19.45 -13.24 -0.46
CA ILE A 249 19.23 -12.02 0.34
C ILE A 249 17.80 -11.99 0.90
N PHE A 250 16.79 -12.31 0.08
CA PHE A 250 15.40 -12.39 0.51
C PHE A 250 15.21 -13.40 1.66
N TRP A 251 15.88 -14.56 1.58
CA TRP A 251 15.81 -15.57 2.62
C TRP A 251 16.48 -15.13 3.92
N GLU A 252 17.62 -14.44 3.83
CA GLU A 252 18.29 -13.86 5.01
C GLU A 252 17.46 -12.72 5.64
N LEU A 253 16.70 -11.95 4.84
CA LEU A 253 15.73 -10.98 5.38
C LEU A 253 14.59 -11.67 6.14
N ALA A 254 14.09 -12.80 5.65
CA ALA A 254 13.08 -13.58 6.37
C ALA A 254 13.63 -14.14 7.70
N LYS A 255 14.90 -14.59 7.74
CA LYS A 255 15.59 -14.95 8.99
C LYS A 255 15.67 -13.77 9.97
N CYS A 256 15.96 -12.56 9.47
CA CYS A 256 15.93 -11.36 10.30
C CYS A 256 14.51 -11.03 10.81
N CYS A 257 13.48 -11.15 9.96
CA CYS A 257 12.10 -10.97 10.40
C CYS A 257 11.75 -11.95 11.54
N GLN A 258 12.17 -13.21 11.44
CA GLN A 258 12.00 -14.20 12.50
C GLN A 258 12.77 -13.83 13.77
N GLU A 259 14.04 -13.46 13.67
CA GLU A 259 14.91 -13.11 14.79
C GLU A 259 14.38 -11.90 15.55
N PHE A 260 13.96 -10.88 14.81
CA PHE A 260 13.51 -9.62 15.37
C PHE A 260 11.99 -9.56 15.65
N GLY A 261 11.24 -10.59 15.30
CA GLY A 261 9.79 -10.69 15.52
C GLY A 261 8.99 -9.67 14.70
N LEU A 262 9.45 -9.34 13.49
CA LEU A 262 8.74 -8.46 12.57
C LEU A 262 7.91 -9.25 11.55
N PRO A 263 6.70 -8.81 11.20
CA PRO A 263 6.00 -9.30 10.03
C PRO A 263 6.77 -8.93 8.75
N PHE A 264 6.69 -9.79 7.73
CA PHE A 264 7.24 -9.53 6.42
C PHE A 264 6.11 -9.34 5.41
N ASP A 265 5.83 -8.09 5.06
CA ASP A 265 4.74 -7.70 4.14
C ASP A 265 5.16 -7.94 2.69
N LEU A 266 4.41 -8.78 2.00
CA LEU A 266 4.72 -9.25 0.65
C LEU A 266 3.69 -8.73 -0.34
N MET A 267 4.12 -7.85 -1.24
CA MET A 267 3.33 -7.39 -2.37
C MET A 267 3.75 -8.17 -3.62
N PHE A 268 2.88 -9.04 -4.14
CA PHE A 268 3.27 -10.04 -5.13
C PHE A 268 2.61 -9.86 -6.48
N GLY A 269 3.41 -9.84 -7.56
CA GLY A 269 2.93 -9.96 -8.93
C GLY A 269 3.14 -8.77 -9.85
N VAL A 270 3.93 -7.77 -9.47
CA VAL A 270 4.22 -6.63 -10.36
C VAL A 270 5.17 -7.03 -11.47
N ASN A 271 4.67 -7.01 -12.71
CA ASN A 271 5.46 -7.18 -13.91
C ASN A 271 5.94 -5.81 -14.41
N ARG A 272 7.24 -5.58 -14.35
CA ARG A 272 7.85 -4.28 -14.65
C ARG A 272 8.06 -4.06 -16.15
N ASP A 273 7.97 -2.80 -16.58
CA ASP A 273 8.27 -2.35 -17.94
C ASP A 273 7.45 -3.04 -19.05
N VAL A 274 6.22 -3.44 -18.79
CA VAL A 274 5.31 -4.02 -19.80
C VAL A 274 4.98 -2.98 -20.88
N PHE A 275 4.84 -1.71 -20.50
CA PHE A 275 4.68 -0.58 -21.43
C PHE A 275 5.84 0.42 -21.30
N PRO A 276 6.98 0.20 -21.98
CA PRO A 276 8.19 1.02 -21.81
C PRO A 276 8.01 2.51 -22.14
N LYS A 277 7.02 2.84 -22.97
CA LYS A 277 6.66 4.23 -23.33
C LYS A 277 5.76 4.90 -22.31
N GLY A 278 5.25 4.17 -21.33
CA GLY A 278 4.36 4.70 -20.29
C GLY A 278 5.00 5.76 -19.40
N VAL A 279 4.18 6.41 -18.60
CA VAL A 279 4.60 7.36 -17.55
C VAL A 279 5.21 6.61 -16.37
N HIS A 280 5.78 7.34 -15.41
CA HIS A 280 6.31 6.73 -14.19
C HIS A 280 5.22 5.88 -13.50
N GLN A 281 5.55 4.66 -13.12
CA GLN A 281 4.68 3.57 -12.64
C GLN A 281 3.67 3.05 -13.70
N GLY A 282 3.10 3.86 -14.57
CA GLY A 282 2.23 3.45 -15.68
C GLY A 282 2.93 2.66 -16.80
N ARG A 283 4.05 2.02 -16.47
CA ARG A 283 4.79 1.06 -17.31
C ARG A 283 4.57 -0.37 -16.83
N ASP A 284 4.10 -0.54 -15.61
CA ASP A 284 4.05 -1.80 -14.89
C ASP A 284 2.63 -2.36 -14.89
N LEU A 285 2.49 -3.66 -15.04
CA LEU A 285 1.21 -4.36 -15.00
C LEU A 285 1.33 -5.61 -14.13
N PHE A 286 0.23 -6.27 -13.85
CA PHE A 286 0.24 -7.58 -13.21
C PHE A 286 0.38 -8.71 -14.25
N ASP A 287 0.84 -9.88 -13.80
CA ASP A 287 0.87 -11.10 -14.60
C ASP A 287 0.02 -12.18 -13.91
N GLN A 288 -1.01 -12.69 -14.61
CA GLN A 288 -1.88 -13.73 -14.05
C GLN A 288 -1.22 -15.10 -13.96
N ARG A 289 -0.07 -15.31 -14.57
CA ARG A 289 0.69 -16.58 -14.55
C ARG A 289 1.47 -16.79 -13.26
N ILE A 290 1.26 -15.98 -12.26
CA ILE A 290 1.86 -16.15 -10.93
C ILE A 290 1.00 -17.05 -10.05
N SER A 291 1.64 -17.73 -9.10
CA SER A 291 1.00 -18.53 -8.08
C SER A 291 1.70 -18.39 -6.74
N LEU A 292 0.94 -18.36 -5.65
CA LEU A 292 1.49 -18.32 -4.29
C LEU A 292 2.28 -19.59 -3.93
N ILE A 293 2.20 -20.66 -4.74
CA ILE A 293 3.07 -21.84 -4.59
C ILE A 293 4.55 -21.45 -4.64
N GLN A 294 4.89 -20.38 -5.35
CA GLN A 294 6.26 -19.85 -5.43
C GLN A 294 6.79 -19.35 -4.07
N LEU A 295 5.89 -19.00 -3.15
CA LEU A 295 6.21 -18.53 -1.80
C LEU A 295 5.98 -19.61 -0.72
N ALA A 296 5.41 -20.78 -1.07
CA ALA A 296 5.15 -21.85 -0.11
C ALA A 296 6.39 -22.33 0.67
N PRO A 297 7.59 -22.43 0.06
CA PRO A 297 8.80 -22.76 0.81
C PRO A 297 9.09 -21.77 1.94
N LEU A 298 8.86 -20.47 1.71
CA LEU A 298 9.04 -19.42 2.71
C LEU A 298 8.07 -19.59 3.89
N PHE A 299 6.77 -19.79 3.60
CA PHE A 299 5.74 -19.93 4.62
C PHE A 299 5.97 -21.14 5.52
N ASN A 300 6.47 -22.24 4.95
CA ASN A 300 6.83 -23.46 5.69
C ASN A 300 8.10 -23.28 6.53
N ALA A 301 9.10 -22.59 6.03
CA ALA A 301 10.38 -22.42 6.72
C ALA A 301 10.31 -21.46 7.91
N PHE A 302 9.38 -20.48 7.86
CA PHE A 302 9.26 -19.42 8.87
C PHE A 302 7.85 -19.36 9.49
N PRO A 303 7.43 -20.42 10.21
CA PRO A 303 6.05 -20.49 10.74
C PRO A 303 5.74 -19.44 11.82
N SER A 304 6.75 -18.83 12.44
CA SER A 304 6.59 -17.76 13.45
C SER A 304 6.54 -16.35 12.85
N VAL A 305 6.88 -16.18 11.56
CA VAL A 305 6.80 -14.89 10.86
C VAL A 305 5.40 -14.73 10.28
N MET A 306 4.74 -13.63 10.59
CA MET A 306 3.49 -13.28 9.90
C MET A 306 3.80 -12.69 8.53
N PHE A 307 3.15 -13.19 7.50
CA PHE A 307 3.26 -12.73 6.12
C PHE A 307 1.93 -12.09 5.68
N PRO A 308 1.73 -10.77 5.85
CA PRO A 308 0.71 -10.07 5.10
C PRO A 308 1.01 -10.21 3.61
N VAL A 309 0.05 -10.68 2.82
CA VAL A 309 0.21 -10.88 1.37
C VAL A 309 -0.81 -10.07 0.62
N SER A 310 -0.33 -9.21 -0.28
CA SER A 310 -1.15 -8.44 -1.20
C SER A 310 -0.96 -8.96 -2.62
N VAL A 311 -2.06 -9.09 -3.36
CA VAL A 311 -2.06 -9.50 -4.76
C VAL A 311 -2.66 -8.40 -5.65
N LEU A 312 -2.25 -8.34 -6.92
CA LEU A 312 -2.66 -7.31 -7.87
C LEU A 312 -3.96 -7.63 -8.62
N SER A 313 -4.38 -8.88 -8.60
CA SER A 313 -5.51 -9.35 -9.41
C SER A 313 -6.48 -10.15 -8.56
N SER A 314 -7.79 -9.94 -8.77
CA SER A 314 -8.84 -10.75 -8.17
C SER A 314 -8.75 -12.24 -8.58
N ALA A 315 -8.13 -12.57 -9.71
CA ALA A 315 -7.86 -13.95 -10.08
C ALA A 315 -6.94 -14.67 -9.08
N GLN A 316 -6.00 -13.93 -8.47
CA GLN A 316 -5.08 -14.45 -7.46
C GLN A 316 -5.69 -14.43 -6.05
N ASN A 317 -6.76 -13.68 -5.85
CA ASN A 317 -7.40 -13.59 -4.54
C ASN A 317 -7.98 -14.93 -4.07
N SER A 318 -8.48 -15.77 -4.97
CA SER A 318 -8.96 -17.10 -4.61
C SER A 318 -7.84 -18.01 -4.08
N GLU A 319 -6.67 -17.92 -4.67
CA GLU A 319 -5.47 -18.62 -4.19
C GLU A 319 -5.03 -18.05 -2.83
N LEU A 320 -5.02 -16.73 -2.66
CA LEU A 320 -4.71 -16.08 -1.38
C LEU A 320 -5.67 -16.51 -0.26
N VAL A 321 -6.96 -16.65 -0.57
CA VAL A 321 -7.96 -17.20 0.37
C VAL A 321 -7.57 -18.61 0.80
N ALA A 322 -7.22 -19.51 -0.15
CA ALA A 322 -6.82 -20.88 0.15
C ALA A 322 -5.55 -20.94 0.99
N TYR A 323 -4.54 -20.12 0.67
CA TYR A 323 -3.30 -20.04 1.44
C TYR A 323 -3.53 -19.49 2.85
N SER A 324 -4.33 -18.44 2.98
CA SER A 324 -4.70 -17.90 4.29
C SER A 324 -5.56 -18.87 5.11
N TRP A 325 -6.31 -19.74 4.46
CA TRP A 325 -7.07 -20.82 5.12
C TRP A 325 -6.13 -21.85 5.74
N ILE A 326 -5.11 -22.30 4.99
CA ILE A 326 -4.24 -23.41 5.38
C ILE A 326 -3.05 -22.96 6.23
N PHE A 327 -2.33 -21.93 5.82
CA PHE A 327 -1.10 -21.48 6.50
C PHE A 327 -1.42 -20.56 7.67
N PRO A 328 -1.02 -20.89 8.93
CA PRO A 328 -1.30 -20.04 10.10
C PRO A 328 -0.72 -18.64 9.98
N ASN A 329 0.40 -18.51 9.29
CA ASN A 329 1.21 -17.31 9.17
C ASN A 329 0.96 -16.48 7.90
N VAL A 330 0.05 -16.89 7.00
CA VAL A 330 -0.35 -16.11 5.82
C VAL A 330 -1.59 -15.29 6.13
N ILE A 331 -1.51 -13.99 5.94
CA ILE A 331 -2.55 -13.00 6.23
C ILE A 331 -2.99 -12.37 4.91
N ALA A 332 -4.28 -12.40 4.61
CA ALA A 332 -4.79 -11.70 3.42
C ALA A 332 -4.77 -10.18 3.68
N SER A 333 -4.01 -9.43 2.86
CA SER A 333 -3.82 -8.00 3.02
C SER A 333 -4.46 -7.22 1.89
N GLY A 334 -5.13 -6.15 2.27
CA GLY A 334 -5.61 -5.03 1.51
C GLY A 334 -6.07 -5.28 0.08
N HIS A 335 -6.12 -4.21 -0.67
CA HIS A 335 -6.47 -4.21 -2.10
C HIS A 335 -5.50 -3.28 -2.82
N TRP A 336 -4.58 -3.87 -3.56
CA TRP A 336 -3.45 -3.17 -4.14
C TRP A 336 -3.72 -2.72 -5.57
N TRP A 337 -3.37 -1.50 -5.91
CA TRP A 337 -3.30 -0.89 -7.25
C TRP A 337 -4.52 -1.22 -8.13
N TYR A 338 -4.36 -2.15 -9.09
CA TYR A 338 -5.43 -2.52 -10.03
C TYR A 338 -6.64 -3.19 -9.37
N ALA A 339 -6.44 -3.83 -8.21
CA ALA A 339 -7.54 -4.37 -7.41
C ALA A 339 -8.22 -3.30 -6.51
N ASN A 340 -7.73 -2.05 -6.50
CA ASN A 340 -8.25 -0.98 -5.65
C ASN A 340 -9.41 -0.21 -6.33
N ILE A 341 -10.40 -0.94 -6.81
CA ILE A 341 -11.66 -0.41 -7.34
C ILE A 341 -12.86 -1.09 -6.69
N PRO A 342 -13.99 -0.39 -6.46
CA PRO A 342 -15.09 -0.88 -5.62
C PRO A 342 -15.62 -2.27 -6.01
N SER A 343 -15.75 -2.56 -7.30
CA SER A 343 -16.28 -3.83 -7.78
C SER A 343 -15.35 -5.02 -7.49
N LEU A 344 -14.03 -4.84 -7.66
CA LEU A 344 -13.05 -5.87 -7.34
C LEU A 344 -12.89 -6.02 -5.82
N ILE A 345 -12.87 -4.91 -5.08
CA ILE A 345 -12.85 -4.93 -3.60
C ILE A 345 -14.05 -5.72 -3.08
N GLU A 346 -15.26 -5.50 -3.60
CA GLU A 346 -16.47 -6.20 -3.16
C GLU A 346 -16.36 -7.71 -3.40
N GLN A 347 -15.92 -8.11 -4.58
CA GLN A 347 -15.73 -9.52 -4.94
C GLN A 347 -14.68 -10.18 -4.02
N ASP A 348 -13.53 -9.56 -3.89
CA ASP A 348 -12.40 -10.10 -3.11
C ASP A 348 -12.72 -10.16 -1.62
N LEU A 349 -13.34 -9.11 -1.09
CA LEU A 349 -13.73 -9.03 0.31
C LEU A 349 -14.75 -10.11 0.68
N ARG A 350 -15.76 -10.37 -0.17
CA ARG A 350 -16.71 -11.47 0.03
C ARG A 350 -15.99 -12.82 0.13
N ALA A 351 -15.09 -13.11 -0.81
CA ALA A 351 -14.34 -14.35 -0.80
C ALA A 351 -13.48 -14.49 0.48
N ARG A 352 -12.82 -13.41 0.90
CA ARG A 352 -12.01 -13.40 2.12
C ARG A 352 -12.85 -13.60 3.36
N LEU A 353 -13.96 -12.85 3.51
CA LEU A 353 -14.83 -12.93 4.69
C LEU A 353 -15.52 -14.29 4.82
N HIS A 354 -15.85 -14.96 3.71
CA HIS A 354 -16.48 -16.29 3.74
C HIS A 354 -15.47 -17.42 3.94
N GLY A 355 -14.20 -17.23 3.53
CA GLY A 355 -13.21 -18.31 3.47
C GLY A 355 -12.10 -18.22 4.52
N ILE A 356 -11.90 -17.08 5.18
CA ILE A 356 -10.76 -16.87 6.08
C ILE A 356 -11.24 -16.43 7.47
N PRO A 357 -10.65 -16.94 8.57
CA PRO A 357 -10.90 -16.41 9.89
C PRO A 357 -10.64 -14.89 9.96
N ARG A 358 -11.57 -14.13 10.53
CA ARG A 358 -11.53 -12.66 10.53
C ARG A 358 -10.21 -12.06 11.05
N GLU A 359 -9.54 -12.74 11.95
CA GLU A 359 -8.25 -12.32 12.50
C GLU A 359 -7.10 -12.35 11.50
N LYS A 360 -7.27 -13.04 10.37
CA LYS A 360 -6.29 -13.20 9.31
C LYS A 360 -6.53 -12.30 8.10
N ILE A 361 -7.34 -11.26 8.28
CA ILE A 361 -7.69 -10.32 7.22
C ILE A 361 -7.29 -8.90 7.64
N LEU A 362 -6.40 -8.28 6.89
CA LEU A 362 -6.22 -6.83 6.86
C LEU A 362 -7.19 -6.27 5.82
N GLY A 363 -8.22 -5.53 6.27
CA GLY A 363 -9.34 -5.18 5.40
C GLY A 363 -8.93 -4.26 4.25
N TYR A 364 -8.12 -3.25 4.55
CA TYR A 364 -7.74 -2.24 3.58
C TYR A 364 -6.46 -1.50 4.00
N TYR A 365 -5.71 -1.03 3.02
CA TYR A 365 -4.69 0.00 3.16
C TYR A 365 -4.83 1.04 2.04
N SER A 366 -4.38 2.25 2.31
CA SER A 366 -4.63 3.35 1.39
C SER A 366 -3.72 3.35 0.16
N ASP A 367 -2.50 2.89 0.30
CA ASP A 367 -1.46 3.02 -0.73
C ASP A 367 -1.33 4.49 -1.19
N MET A 368 -1.49 5.43 -0.25
CA MET A 368 -1.55 6.86 -0.55
C MET A 368 -0.16 7.50 -0.50
N TYR A 369 0.00 8.58 -1.29
CA TYR A 369 1.21 9.40 -1.34
C TYR A 369 1.00 10.76 -0.66
N LYS A 370 -0.25 11.15 -0.38
CA LYS A 370 -0.65 12.35 0.34
C LYS A 370 -1.85 12.05 1.23
N LEU A 371 -1.90 12.68 2.40
CA LEU A 371 -2.92 12.44 3.42
C LEU A 371 -4.35 12.70 2.93
N GLU A 372 -4.53 13.64 2.02
CA GLU A 372 -5.82 14.00 1.44
C GLU A 372 -6.52 12.83 0.73
N PHE A 373 -5.78 11.82 0.29
CA PHE A 373 -6.34 10.60 -0.30
C PHE A 373 -6.93 9.63 0.73
N GLY A 374 -6.50 9.68 1.98
CA GLY A 374 -6.97 8.77 3.02
C GLY A 374 -8.50 8.78 3.18
N PRO A 375 -9.14 9.94 3.45
CA PRO A 375 -10.58 10.03 3.66
C PRO A 375 -11.43 9.45 2.52
N PRO A 376 -11.26 9.81 1.23
CA PRO A 376 -12.08 9.28 0.16
C PRO A 376 -11.84 7.79 -0.11
N LYS A 377 -10.59 7.31 -0.01
CA LYS A 377 -10.25 5.91 -0.19
C LYS A 377 -10.87 5.03 0.91
N TYR A 378 -10.71 5.42 2.17
CA TYR A 378 -11.32 4.69 3.28
C TYR A 378 -12.84 4.75 3.27
N LEU A 379 -13.44 5.88 2.88
CA LEU A 379 -14.89 5.94 2.73
C LEU A 379 -15.38 4.99 1.65
N MET A 380 -14.71 4.92 0.50
CA MET A 380 -15.02 3.97 -0.57
C MET A 380 -15.00 2.53 -0.04
N PHE A 381 -13.93 2.15 0.65
CA PHE A 381 -13.82 0.82 1.25
C PHE A 381 -14.90 0.55 2.29
N LYS A 382 -15.14 1.50 3.20
CA LYS A 382 -16.18 1.38 4.24
C LYS A 382 -17.59 1.22 3.65
N GLN A 383 -17.88 1.90 2.52
CA GLN A 383 -19.14 1.74 1.79
C GLN A 383 -19.30 0.33 1.22
N VAL A 384 -18.22 -0.21 0.64
CA VAL A 384 -18.22 -1.61 0.16
C VAL A 384 -18.38 -2.59 1.32
N LEU A 385 -17.61 -2.42 2.38
CA LEU A 385 -17.67 -3.28 3.57
C LEU A 385 -19.06 -3.27 4.21
N ALA A 386 -19.66 -2.09 4.42
CA ALA A 386 -20.99 -1.96 4.98
C ALA A 386 -22.06 -2.69 4.14
N ARG A 387 -21.96 -2.60 2.81
CA ARG A 387 -22.84 -3.29 1.87
C ARG A 387 -22.71 -4.80 1.98
N VAL A 388 -21.48 -5.32 1.98
CA VAL A 388 -21.20 -6.75 2.13
C VAL A 388 -21.71 -7.26 3.48
N LEU A 389 -21.42 -6.58 4.58
CA LEU A 389 -21.88 -6.97 5.93
C LEU A 389 -23.40 -6.96 6.04
N ALA A 390 -24.06 -5.95 5.47
CA ALA A 390 -25.51 -5.87 5.44
C ALA A 390 -26.14 -7.03 4.67
N GLN A 391 -25.64 -7.32 3.49
CA GLN A 391 -26.24 -8.29 2.56
C GLN A 391 -25.95 -9.75 2.94
N ASP A 392 -24.70 -10.03 3.35
CA ASP A 392 -24.25 -11.42 3.50
C ASP A 392 -24.36 -11.92 4.95
N TYR A 393 -24.43 -11.00 5.94
CA TYR A 393 -24.40 -11.39 7.36
C TYR A 393 -25.60 -10.91 8.15
N VAL A 394 -25.96 -9.62 8.05
CA VAL A 394 -27.02 -9.08 8.96
C VAL A 394 -28.41 -9.36 8.40
N ALA A 395 -28.66 -9.10 7.12
CA ALA A 395 -29.97 -9.35 6.51
C ALA A 395 -30.39 -10.84 6.55
N PRO A 396 -29.45 -11.82 6.34
CA PRO A 396 -29.77 -13.23 6.52
C PRO A 396 -29.88 -13.68 7.98
N GLY A 397 -29.52 -12.83 8.96
CA GLY A 397 -29.53 -13.15 10.38
C GLY A 397 -28.32 -13.97 10.87
N ALA A 398 -27.25 -14.06 10.06
CA ALA A 398 -26.00 -14.71 10.47
C ALA A 398 -25.23 -13.94 11.54
N MET A 399 -25.38 -12.60 11.56
CA MET A 399 -24.80 -11.71 12.56
C MET A 399 -25.83 -10.63 12.94
N THR A 400 -25.73 -10.12 14.17
CA THR A 400 -26.35 -8.85 14.53
C THR A 400 -25.57 -7.67 13.93
N LYS A 401 -26.18 -6.49 13.83
CA LYS A 401 -25.50 -5.26 13.41
C LYS A 401 -24.25 -4.98 14.26
N THR A 402 -24.36 -5.13 15.58
CA THR A 402 -23.24 -4.95 16.52
C THR A 402 -22.06 -5.88 16.22
N GLN A 403 -22.33 -7.15 15.91
CA GLN A 403 -21.29 -8.12 15.52
C GLN A 403 -20.64 -7.74 14.18
N ALA A 404 -21.42 -7.28 13.21
CA ALA A 404 -20.91 -6.81 11.93
C ALA A 404 -20.00 -5.57 12.07
N VAL A 405 -20.37 -4.62 12.92
CA VAL A 405 -19.54 -3.44 13.23
C VAL A 405 -18.26 -3.84 13.99
N ALA A 406 -18.36 -4.81 14.90
CA ALA A 406 -17.18 -5.37 15.58
C ALA A 406 -16.22 -6.05 14.59
N LEU A 407 -16.76 -6.82 13.61
CA LEU A 407 -15.95 -7.39 12.53
C LEU A 407 -15.26 -6.29 11.71
N ALA A 408 -15.97 -5.22 11.34
CA ALA A 408 -15.35 -4.09 10.63
C ALA A 408 -14.22 -3.44 11.44
N ARG A 409 -14.39 -3.34 12.76
CA ARG A 409 -13.34 -2.82 13.67
C ARG A 409 -12.12 -3.75 13.70
N ASP A 410 -12.32 -5.06 13.68
CA ASP A 410 -11.21 -6.01 13.57
C ASP A 410 -10.43 -5.78 12.30
N LEU A 411 -11.09 -5.66 11.14
CA LEU A 411 -10.45 -5.50 9.84
C LEU A 411 -9.69 -4.17 9.69
N LEU A 412 -10.17 -3.09 10.30
CA LEU A 412 -9.64 -1.73 10.10
C LEU A 412 -8.69 -1.27 11.20
N ARG A 413 -8.70 -1.92 12.37
CA ARG A 413 -7.95 -1.47 13.54
C ARG A 413 -7.29 -2.61 14.32
N ASN A 414 -8.08 -3.59 14.80
CA ASN A 414 -7.55 -4.56 15.76
C ASN A 414 -6.56 -5.53 15.10
N ASN A 415 -6.85 -5.99 13.89
CA ASN A 415 -5.94 -6.87 13.14
C ASN A 415 -4.65 -6.14 12.74
N PRO A 416 -4.68 -4.92 12.15
CA PRO A 416 -3.45 -4.14 11.95
C PRO A 416 -2.62 -3.98 13.23
N ALA A 417 -3.25 -3.60 14.36
CA ALA A 417 -2.55 -3.44 15.63
C ALA A 417 -1.91 -4.74 16.15
N ARG A 418 -2.56 -5.89 15.92
CA ARG A 418 -2.08 -7.21 16.36
C ARG A 418 -0.98 -7.77 15.45
N ILE A 419 -1.15 -7.59 14.14
CA ILE A 419 -0.20 -8.12 13.13
C ILE A 419 1.10 -7.29 13.11
N PHE A 420 0.98 -5.99 13.33
CA PHE A 420 2.09 -5.06 13.40
C PHE A 420 2.23 -4.48 14.82
N PRO A 421 2.61 -5.29 15.83
CA PRO A 421 2.60 -4.84 17.21
C PRO A 421 3.64 -3.75 17.45
N ALA A 422 3.28 -2.76 18.28
CA ALA A 422 4.28 -1.87 18.85
C ALA A 422 5.22 -2.70 19.74
N LYS A 423 6.52 -2.54 19.59
CA LYS A 423 7.46 -3.10 20.57
C LYS A 423 7.29 -2.35 21.91
N LYS A 424 7.20 -3.17 22.96
CA LYS A 424 7.19 -2.68 24.35
C LYS A 424 8.57 -2.16 24.74
#